data_af7ce32c0b0343c48e4c1422f71e4be6
#
_entry.id   af7ce32c0b0343c48e4c1422f71e4be6
#
_cell.length_a   1.000
_cell.length_b   1.000
_cell.length_c   1.000
_cell.angle_alpha   90.00
_cell.angle_beta   90.00
_cell.angle_gamma   90.00
#
_symmetry.space_group_name_H-M   'P 1'
#
loop_
_entity.id
_entity.type
_entity.pdbx_description
1 polymer ?
#
loop_
_entity_poly.entity_id
_entity_poly.type
_entity_poly.pdbx_seq_one_letter_code
_entity_poly.pdbx_strand_id
1 'polypeptide(L)'
;TSYNDPWISVSGGDNSIALTAVIGLRHVFTKNLFTIETKFSAKLGYNRMKVETQRLDADGNPMVDDSGNKIMDSEGVWFKNQDEFVVSVAPSFKMSENWSYGSILNFRSQFVNGYKSRTEQKKEHLKSKFMTPGYLDISLGITYKSPKPKFPIVINLSPIALNATFAENDWIRRRQVEERVDSEGKKTETEIKPAYNYGIEDPDKTSKYEGGSSIQIDFDRTFGKTGFLRYRTTLYSFYGWITDIGQKNKISDYTEFRHAYEEWDKTANKDIKDKPRLPIHPIARWENTLDIKATKYLSTTLSFQLYYNRAQNVDVQ
;
A
#
# COMPACT_ATOMS: atom_id res chain seq x y z
N THR A 1 14.87 19.92 -2.08
CA THR A 1 15.81 20.23 -3.19
C THR A 1 17.21 20.03 -2.70
N SER A 2 17.99 19.26 -3.41
CA SER A 2 19.44 19.18 -3.26
C SER A 2 20.12 19.83 -4.46
N TYR A 3 21.11 20.65 -4.19
CA TYR A 3 21.92 21.30 -5.21
C TYR A 3 23.37 20.81 -5.06
N ASN A 4 24.00 20.42 -6.15
CA ASN A 4 25.39 19.96 -6.14
C ASN A 4 26.33 21.14 -6.39
N ASP A 5 27.14 21.45 -5.39
CA ASP A 5 28.38 22.20 -5.58
C ASP A 5 29.44 21.35 -6.31
N PRO A 6 30.43 21.97 -6.99
CA PRO A 6 31.48 21.23 -7.69
C PRO A 6 32.19 20.15 -6.84
N TRP A 7 32.42 20.40 -5.56
CA TRP A 7 33.05 19.42 -4.67
C TRP A 7 32.10 18.23 -4.32
N ILE A 8 30.77 18.44 -4.32
CA ILE A 8 29.78 17.37 -4.12
C ILE A 8 29.71 16.46 -5.34
N SER A 9 29.83 17.02 -6.55
CA SER A 9 29.85 16.22 -7.77
C SER A 9 31.09 15.32 -7.86
N VAL A 10 32.22 15.76 -7.33
CA VAL A 10 33.44 14.94 -7.19
C VAL A 10 33.21 13.77 -6.21
N SER A 11 32.34 13.92 -5.21
CA SER A 11 31.98 12.85 -4.27
C SER A 11 30.84 11.95 -4.77
N GLY A 12 30.38 12.08 -6.01
CA GLY A 12 29.34 11.24 -6.63
C GLY A 12 27.91 11.66 -6.27
N GLY A 13 27.69 12.90 -5.85
CA GLY A 13 26.35 13.44 -5.61
C GLY A 13 25.69 14.00 -6.87
N ASP A 14 24.39 13.86 -7.00
CA ASP A 14 23.58 14.40 -8.10
C ASP A 14 22.48 15.36 -7.63
N ASN A 15 22.10 16.29 -8.51
CA ASN A 15 20.99 17.18 -8.27
C ASN A 15 19.66 16.42 -8.26
N SER A 16 18.88 16.58 -7.21
CA SER A 16 17.54 16.02 -7.13
C SER A 16 16.53 17.05 -6.62
N ILE A 17 15.32 16.95 -7.11
CA ILE A 17 14.20 17.76 -6.68
C ILE A 17 13.09 16.82 -6.23
N ALA A 18 12.61 17.01 -5.00
CA ALA A 18 11.43 16.32 -4.48
C ALA A 18 10.32 17.33 -4.24
N LEU A 19 9.17 17.08 -4.82
CA LEU A 19 7.96 17.87 -4.64
C LEU A 19 6.88 16.98 -4.03
N THR A 20 6.27 17.44 -2.95
CA THR A 20 5.15 16.72 -2.32
C THR A 20 4.05 17.70 -1.97
N ALA A 21 2.85 17.42 -2.47
CA ALA A 21 1.62 18.11 -2.09
C ALA A 21 0.85 17.24 -1.09
N VAL A 22 0.38 17.85 -0.01
CA VAL A 22 -0.46 17.20 1.01
C VAL A 22 -1.69 18.07 1.24
N ILE A 23 -2.86 17.44 1.14
CA ILE A 23 -4.15 18.08 1.41
C ILE A 23 -4.85 17.26 2.49
N GLY A 24 -5.36 17.94 3.51
CA GLY A 24 -6.17 17.33 4.56
C GLY A 24 -7.41 18.19 4.83
N LEU A 25 -8.59 17.58 4.74
CA LEU A 25 -9.86 18.22 5.05
C LEU A 25 -10.57 17.37 6.11
N ARG A 26 -11.15 18.05 7.08
CA ARG A 26 -11.97 17.43 8.12
C ARG A 26 -13.22 18.24 8.32
N HIS A 27 -14.36 17.58 8.23
CA HIS A 27 -15.66 18.15 8.53
C HIS A 27 -16.34 17.33 9.62
N VAL A 28 -16.92 17.98 10.61
CA VAL A 28 -17.69 17.36 11.69
C VAL A 28 -19.03 18.08 11.79
N PHE A 29 -20.07 17.33 11.60
CA PHE A 29 -21.44 17.80 11.82
C PHE A 29 -22.03 17.06 13.02
N THR A 30 -22.59 17.80 13.97
CA THR A 30 -23.24 17.22 15.16
C THR A 30 -24.62 17.83 15.33
N LYS A 31 -25.62 16.97 15.48
CA LYS A 31 -26.98 17.37 15.82
C LYS A 31 -27.54 16.40 16.86
N ASN A 32 -27.85 16.89 18.04
CA ASN A 32 -28.30 16.11 19.18
C ASN A 32 -27.31 14.97 19.51
N LEU A 33 -27.78 13.73 19.42
CA LEU A 33 -26.96 12.53 19.66
C LEU A 33 -26.22 12.04 18.42
N PHE A 34 -26.50 12.58 17.25
CA PHE A 34 -25.90 12.19 15.98
C PHE A 34 -24.67 13.05 15.66
N THR A 35 -23.60 12.40 15.28
CA THR A 35 -22.38 13.05 14.76
C THR A 35 -21.94 12.32 13.50
N ILE A 36 -21.59 13.06 12.47
CA ILE A 36 -20.91 12.53 11.30
C ILE A 36 -19.58 13.25 11.12
N GLU A 37 -18.51 12.50 11.08
CA GLU A 37 -17.18 12.99 10.77
C GLU A 37 -16.79 12.54 9.39
N THR A 38 -16.37 13.50 8.54
CA THR A 38 -15.85 13.22 7.20
C THR A 38 -14.42 13.73 7.14
N LYS A 39 -13.51 12.88 6.70
CA LYS A 39 -12.10 13.21 6.47
C LYS A 39 -11.74 12.90 5.03
N PHE A 40 -10.99 13.80 4.44
CA PHE A 40 -10.30 13.58 3.19
C PHE A 40 -8.83 13.88 3.40
N SER A 41 -7.97 12.98 2.98
CA SER A 41 -6.54 13.25 2.93
C SER A 41 -5.98 12.79 1.59
N ALA A 42 -5.09 13.58 1.04
CA ALA A 42 -4.43 13.28 -0.22
C ALA A 42 -2.95 13.65 -0.13
N LYS A 43 -2.10 12.79 -0.68
CA LYS A 43 -0.67 13.00 -0.80
C LYS A 43 -0.27 12.67 -2.23
N LEU A 44 0.41 13.59 -2.89
CA LEU A 44 0.97 13.37 -4.21
C LEU A 44 2.39 13.93 -4.24
N GLY A 45 3.34 13.06 -4.54
CA GLY A 45 4.74 13.42 -4.56
C GLY A 45 5.46 12.89 -5.79
N TYR A 46 6.34 13.72 -6.31
CA TYR A 46 7.24 13.40 -7.40
C TYR A 46 8.68 13.75 -7.04
N ASN A 47 9.58 12.89 -7.45
CA ASN A 47 11.01 13.17 -7.45
C ASN A 47 11.49 13.33 -8.88
N ARG A 48 12.38 14.29 -9.10
CA ARG A 48 13.19 14.38 -10.31
C ARG A 48 14.62 14.07 -9.95
N MET A 49 15.22 13.14 -10.65
CA MET A 49 16.63 12.81 -10.52
C MET A 49 17.23 12.56 -11.89
N LYS A 50 18.54 12.73 -11.96
CA LYS A 50 19.33 12.37 -13.11
C LYS A 50 19.40 10.85 -13.20
N VAL A 51 19.14 10.32 -14.38
CA VAL A 51 19.28 8.91 -14.69
C VAL A 51 20.18 8.78 -15.91
N GLU A 52 21.11 7.87 -15.85
CA GLU A 52 22.00 7.53 -16.97
C GLU A 52 21.44 6.31 -17.68
N THR A 53 21.18 6.45 -18.97
CA THR A 53 20.73 5.37 -19.85
C THR A 53 21.75 5.15 -20.94
N GLN A 54 21.99 3.89 -21.28
CA GLN A 54 22.90 3.58 -22.38
C GLN A 54 22.28 4.03 -23.70
N ARG A 55 23.05 4.80 -24.50
CA ARG A 55 22.62 5.21 -25.84
C ARG A 55 22.55 4.00 -26.74
N LEU A 56 21.45 3.90 -27.50
CA LEU A 56 21.25 2.88 -28.50
C LEU A 56 21.31 3.50 -29.90
N ASP A 57 21.79 2.73 -30.88
CA ASP A 57 21.73 3.11 -32.29
C ASP A 57 20.30 2.93 -32.87
N ALA A 58 20.12 3.19 -34.17
CA ALA A 58 18.83 3.07 -34.84
C ALA A 58 18.28 1.62 -34.86
N ASP A 59 19.15 0.65 -34.70
CA ASP A 59 18.82 -0.79 -34.70
C ASP A 59 18.65 -1.33 -33.27
N GLY A 60 18.80 -0.46 -32.24
CA GLY A 60 18.62 -0.82 -30.83
C GLY A 60 19.86 -1.43 -30.16
N ASN A 61 21.03 -1.38 -30.81
CA ASN A 61 22.27 -1.88 -30.24
C ASN A 61 22.94 -0.83 -29.35
N PRO A 62 23.64 -1.25 -28.28
CA PRO A 62 24.38 -0.35 -27.41
C PRO A 62 25.52 0.38 -28.14
N MET A 63 25.51 1.70 -28.13
CA MET A 63 26.59 2.51 -28.67
C MET A 63 27.79 2.53 -27.72
N VAL A 64 28.96 2.41 -28.29
CA VAL A 64 30.27 2.53 -27.58
C VAL A 64 31.12 3.61 -28.21
N ASP A 65 32.02 4.20 -27.43
CA ASP A 65 33.02 5.15 -27.91
C ASP A 65 34.21 4.42 -28.62
N ASP A 66 35.13 5.17 -29.17
CA ASP A 66 36.33 4.64 -29.87
C ASP A 66 37.24 3.79 -28.97
N SER A 67 37.06 3.88 -27.66
CA SER A 67 37.77 3.11 -26.63
C SER A 67 36.99 1.88 -26.14
N GLY A 68 35.80 1.63 -26.69
CA GLY A 68 34.92 0.52 -26.30
C GLY A 68 34.07 0.76 -25.04
N ASN A 69 34.08 2.00 -24.49
CA ASN A 69 33.20 2.32 -23.34
C ASN A 69 31.79 2.62 -23.80
N LYS A 70 30.83 2.27 -22.96
CA LYS A 70 29.42 2.56 -23.22
C LYS A 70 29.12 4.05 -23.21
N ILE A 71 28.52 4.55 -24.29
CA ILE A 71 28.04 5.94 -24.35
C ILE A 71 26.73 6.02 -23.53
N MET A 72 26.74 6.88 -22.48
CA MET A 72 25.60 7.07 -21.60
C MET A 72 24.96 8.43 -21.87
N ASP A 73 23.66 8.44 -22.05
CA ASP A 73 22.86 9.65 -22.06
C ASP A 73 22.35 9.92 -20.64
N SER A 74 22.40 11.19 -20.26
CA SER A 74 21.96 11.61 -18.95
C SER A 74 20.71 12.47 -19.06
N GLU A 75 19.62 11.99 -18.53
CA GLU A 75 18.31 12.66 -18.57
C GLU A 75 17.73 12.84 -17.18
N GLY A 76 17.07 13.99 -16.95
CA GLY A 76 16.33 14.25 -15.73
C GLY A 76 14.93 13.65 -15.79
N VAL A 77 14.69 12.57 -15.08
CA VAL A 77 13.41 11.83 -15.10
C VAL A 77 12.60 12.15 -13.86
N TRP A 78 11.32 12.44 -14.07
CA TRP A 78 10.32 12.56 -13.01
C TRP A 78 9.69 11.21 -12.73
N PHE A 79 9.66 10.80 -11.46
CA PHE A 79 8.95 9.60 -11.05
C PHE A 79 8.16 9.83 -9.75
N LYS A 80 7.06 9.15 -9.67
CA LYS A 80 6.16 9.20 -8.52
C LYS A 80 6.80 8.53 -7.31
N ASN A 81 6.86 9.22 -6.17
CA ASN A 81 7.35 8.67 -4.90
C ASN A 81 6.22 8.50 -3.87
N GLN A 82 5.17 9.32 -3.96
CA GLN A 82 3.99 9.22 -3.11
C GLN A 82 2.74 9.45 -3.95
N ASP A 83 1.70 8.66 -3.68
CA ASP A 83 0.39 8.84 -4.30
C ASP A 83 -0.64 8.06 -3.51
N GLU A 84 -1.41 8.76 -2.73
CA GLU A 84 -2.47 8.17 -1.92
C GLU A 84 -3.55 9.20 -1.67
N PHE A 85 -4.79 8.77 -1.74
CA PHE A 85 -5.89 9.50 -1.12
C PHE A 85 -6.75 8.58 -0.28
N VAL A 86 -7.30 9.15 0.77
CA VAL A 86 -8.18 8.46 1.72
C VAL A 86 -9.42 9.33 1.95
N VAL A 87 -10.58 8.70 1.81
CA VAL A 87 -11.86 9.29 2.21
C VAL A 87 -12.38 8.46 3.37
N SER A 88 -12.69 9.12 4.48
CA SER A 88 -13.28 8.48 5.66
C SER A 88 -14.60 9.16 6.01
N VAL A 89 -15.65 8.37 6.23
CA VAL A 89 -16.95 8.85 6.68
C VAL A 89 -17.38 8.03 7.89
N ALA A 90 -17.61 8.69 9.01
CA ALA A 90 -17.90 8.04 10.28
C ALA A 90 -19.18 8.63 10.95
N PRO A 91 -20.39 8.19 10.54
CA PRO A 91 -21.61 8.50 11.26
C PRO A 91 -21.67 7.73 12.59
N SER A 92 -22.06 8.40 13.65
CA SER A 92 -22.17 7.82 14.98
C SER A 92 -23.33 8.43 15.78
N PHE A 93 -23.88 7.62 16.68
CA PHE A 93 -24.91 8.01 17.63
C PHE A 93 -24.39 7.82 19.06
N LYS A 94 -24.48 8.85 19.85
CA LYS A 94 -24.07 8.82 21.26
C LYS A 94 -25.08 7.99 22.08
N MET A 95 -24.59 6.98 22.80
CA MET A 95 -25.35 6.16 23.73
C MET A 95 -25.22 6.68 25.17
N SER A 96 -24.01 7.07 25.54
CA SER A 96 -23.68 7.63 26.85
C SER A 96 -22.49 8.59 26.72
N GLU A 97 -21.97 9.10 27.82
CA GLU A 97 -20.80 9.99 27.79
C GLU A 97 -19.57 9.35 27.12
N ASN A 98 -19.39 8.05 27.31
CA ASN A 98 -18.19 7.33 26.87
C ASN A 98 -18.46 6.34 25.73
N TRP A 99 -19.72 6.07 25.40
CA TRP A 99 -20.08 5.08 24.43
C TRP A 99 -20.89 5.68 23.28
N SER A 100 -20.58 5.24 22.08
CA SER A 100 -21.36 5.51 20.87
C SER A 100 -21.43 4.26 20.00
N TYR A 101 -22.42 4.18 19.13
CA TYR A 101 -22.48 3.18 18.07
C TYR A 101 -22.50 3.90 16.71
N GLY A 102 -22.02 3.24 15.69
CA GLY A 102 -21.98 3.83 14.38
C GLY A 102 -21.28 2.96 13.34
N SER A 103 -20.99 3.58 12.24
CA SER A 103 -20.27 2.96 11.13
C SER A 103 -19.01 3.78 10.83
N ILE A 104 -18.00 3.11 10.29
CA ILE A 104 -16.83 3.77 9.71
C ILE A 104 -16.69 3.22 8.30
N LEU A 105 -16.60 4.10 7.32
CA LEU A 105 -16.29 3.80 5.94
C LEU A 105 -14.99 4.48 5.61
N ASN A 106 -14.00 3.69 5.18
CA ASN A 106 -12.72 4.19 4.69
C ASN A 106 -12.52 3.70 3.26
N PHE A 107 -12.28 4.61 2.35
CA PHE A 107 -11.90 4.31 0.99
C PHE A 107 -10.52 4.89 0.70
N ARG A 108 -9.63 4.06 0.15
CA ARG A 108 -8.25 4.44 -0.18
C ARG A 108 -7.90 3.99 -1.58
N SER A 109 -7.26 4.86 -2.35
CA SER A 109 -6.72 4.54 -3.67
C SER A 109 -5.60 5.52 -4.05
N GLN A 110 -5.20 5.50 -5.29
CA GLN A 110 -4.19 6.36 -5.89
C GLN A 110 -4.81 7.22 -7.01
N PHE A 111 -4.20 8.37 -7.32
CA PHE A 111 -4.67 9.26 -8.37
C PHE A 111 -4.10 8.94 -9.74
N VAL A 112 -2.80 8.67 -9.79
CA VAL A 112 -2.04 8.62 -11.04
C VAL A 112 -1.31 7.29 -11.23
N ASN A 113 -0.87 7.04 -12.43
CA ASN A 113 -0.12 5.84 -12.76
C ASN A 113 1.19 5.77 -11.98
N GLY A 114 1.50 4.61 -11.43
CA GLY A 114 2.79 4.28 -10.85
C GLY A 114 3.49 3.22 -11.67
N TYR A 115 4.80 3.34 -11.84
CA TYR A 115 5.61 2.44 -12.65
C TYR A 115 6.66 1.74 -11.81
N LYS A 116 7.08 0.54 -12.22
CA LYS A 116 8.18 -0.22 -11.60
C LYS A 116 9.53 0.38 -11.98
N SER A 117 9.67 0.76 -13.26
CA SER A 117 10.85 1.42 -13.78
C SER A 117 10.74 2.93 -13.63
N ARG A 118 11.83 3.60 -13.29
CA ARG A 118 11.93 5.06 -13.23
C ARG A 118 12.17 5.66 -14.60
N THR A 119 12.94 4.98 -15.42
CA THR A 119 13.33 5.42 -16.78
C THR A 119 12.28 5.05 -17.82
N GLU A 120 11.73 3.85 -17.73
CA GLU A 120 10.78 3.35 -18.70
C GLU A 120 9.36 3.36 -18.11
N GLN A 121 8.69 4.51 -18.24
CA GLN A 121 7.32 4.68 -17.77
C GLN A 121 6.31 4.23 -18.85
N LYS A 122 6.48 2.98 -19.29
CA LYS A 122 5.62 2.34 -20.30
C LYS A 122 4.58 1.44 -19.66
N LYS A 123 3.61 1.00 -20.46
CA LYS A 123 2.51 0.12 -20.01
C LYS A 123 3.02 -1.17 -19.38
N GLU A 124 4.10 -1.74 -19.90
CA GLU A 124 4.74 -2.98 -19.45
C GLU A 124 5.25 -2.88 -18.01
N HIS A 125 5.64 -1.68 -17.60
CA HIS A 125 6.14 -1.38 -16.27
C HIS A 125 5.07 -0.79 -15.33
N LEU A 126 3.81 -0.74 -15.76
CA LEU A 126 2.72 -0.21 -14.94
C LEU A 126 2.53 -1.08 -13.68
N LYS A 127 2.62 -0.45 -12.51
CA LYS A 127 2.50 -1.10 -11.20
C LYS A 127 1.20 -0.75 -10.49
N SER A 128 0.73 0.48 -10.65
CA SER A 128 -0.46 0.97 -9.97
C SER A 128 -1.16 2.05 -10.77
N LYS A 129 -2.47 2.18 -10.56
CA LYS A 129 -3.35 3.15 -11.20
C LYS A 129 -4.53 3.44 -10.27
N PHE A 130 -5.34 4.45 -10.58
CA PHE A 130 -6.62 4.68 -9.89
C PHE A 130 -7.43 3.38 -9.84
N MET A 131 -7.98 3.03 -8.67
CA MET A 131 -8.69 1.77 -8.39
C MET A 131 -7.87 0.48 -8.63
N THR A 132 -6.54 0.60 -8.72
CA THR A 132 -5.64 -0.55 -8.86
C THR A 132 -4.31 -0.28 -8.13
N PRO A 133 -4.23 -0.58 -6.80
CA PRO A 133 -5.32 -1.04 -5.93
C PRO A 133 -6.27 0.07 -5.47
N GLY A 134 -7.52 -0.33 -5.23
CA GLY A 134 -8.48 0.40 -4.41
C GLY A 134 -8.84 -0.45 -3.19
N TYR A 135 -9.04 0.16 -2.03
CA TYR A 135 -9.42 -0.52 -0.79
C TYR A 135 -10.63 0.16 -0.18
N LEU A 136 -11.60 -0.62 0.21
CA LEU A 136 -12.79 -0.14 0.91
C LEU A 136 -12.98 -0.95 2.19
N ASP A 137 -12.95 -0.27 3.32
CA ASP A 137 -13.25 -0.83 4.62
C ASP A 137 -14.55 -0.22 5.13
N ILE A 138 -15.51 -1.07 5.47
CA ILE A 138 -16.76 -0.66 6.13
C ILE A 138 -16.87 -1.43 7.42
N SER A 139 -17.15 -0.75 8.52
CA SER A 139 -17.35 -1.37 9.82
C SER A 139 -18.56 -0.78 10.51
N LEU A 140 -19.32 -1.64 11.18
CA LEU A 140 -20.45 -1.26 12.01
C LEU A 140 -20.23 -1.80 13.43
N GLY A 141 -20.29 -0.92 14.42
CA GLY A 141 -19.99 -1.33 15.77
C GLY A 141 -20.15 -0.26 16.82
N ILE A 142 -19.46 -0.46 17.93
CA ILE A 142 -19.47 0.41 19.10
C ILE A 142 -18.10 1.02 19.34
N THR A 143 -18.11 2.25 19.81
CA THR A 143 -16.90 2.99 20.14
C THR A 143 -16.94 3.36 21.62
N TYR A 144 -15.88 3.01 22.33
CA TYR A 144 -15.61 3.47 23.68
C TYR A 144 -14.54 4.57 23.67
N LYS A 145 -14.80 5.68 24.37
CA LYS A 145 -13.82 6.74 24.60
C LYS A 145 -13.54 6.86 26.10
N SER A 146 -12.30 6.73 26.49
CA SER A 146 -11.89 6.88 27.89
C SER A 146 -12.23 8.29 28.40
N PRO A 147 -12.87 8.44 29.57
CA PRO A 147 -13.08 9.73 30.21
C PRO A 147 -11.82 10.30 30.84
N LYS A 148 -10.74 9.51 30.92
CA LYS A 148 -9.50 9.90 31.62
C LYS A 148 -8.56 10.65 30.68
N PRO A 149 -8.35 11.99 30.85
CA PRO A 149 -7.41 12.76 30.00
C PRO A 149 -5.96 12.24 30.03
N LYS A 150 -5.58 11.62 31.16
CA LYS A 150 -4.26 11.00 31.31
C LYS A 150 -4.11 9.68 30.58
N PHE A 151 -5.21 9.07 30.15
CA PHE A 151 -5.24 7.83 29.41
C PHE A 151 -6.30 7.89 28.29
N PRO A 152 -6.06 8.70 27.25
CA PRO A 152 -7.01 8.97 26.17
C PRO A 152 -7.04 7.82 25.16
N ILE A 153 -7.64 6.70 25.55
CA ILE A 153 -7.81 5.54 24.66
C ILE A 153 -9.18 5.60 23.99
N VAL A 154 -9.23 5.25 22.72
CA VAL A 154 -10.46 5.03 21.95
C VAL A 154 -10.42 3.60 21.44
N ILE A 155 -11.49 2.84 21.70
CA ILE A 155 -11.64 1.45 21.27
C ILE A 155 -12.85 1.37 20.37
N ASN A 156 -12.66 0.95 19.12
CA ASN A 156 -13.71 0.64 18.18
C ASN A 156 -13.83 -0.88 18.05
N LEU A 157 -14.96 -1.43 18.40
CA LEU A 157 -15.27 -2.85 18.26
C LEU A 157 -16.38 -3.01 17.24
N SER A 158 -16.09 -3.63 16.11
CA SER A 158 -17.01 -3.79 15.00
C SER A 158 -17.25 -5.27 14.73
N PRO A 159 -18.35 -5.83 15.25
CA PRO A 159 -18.70 -7.23 15.02
C PRO A 159 -19.05 -7.50 13.55
N ILE A 160 -19.45 -6.48 12.81
CA ILE A 160 -19.71 -6.55 11.38
C ILE A 160 -18.76 -5.60 10.66
N ALA A 161 -17.89 -6.17 9.85
CA ALA A 161 -16.93 -5.42 9.03
C ALA A 161 -16.82 -6.05 7.64
N LEU A 162 -16.63 -5.22 6.64
CA LEU A 162 -16.38 -5.59 5.25
C LEU A 162 -15.06 -4.97 4.83
N ASN A 163 -14.20 -5.78 4.26
CA ASN A 163 -13.00 -5.35 3.56
C ASN A 163 -13.14 -5.71 2.08
N ALA A 164 -12.96 -4.73 1.20
CA ALA A 164 -12.98 -4.96 -0.23
C ALA A 164 -11.70 -4.43 -0.88
N THR A 165 -11.16 -5.20 -1.79
CA THR A 165 -10.00 -4.84 -2.58
C THR A 165 -10.40 -4.81 -4.05
N PHE A 166 -10.02 -3.74 -4.74
CA PHE A 166 -10.31 -3.53 -6.16
C PHE A 166 -9.02 -3.48 -6.97
N ALA A 167 -9.04 -4.08 -8.15
CA ALA A 167 -7.98 -4.03 -9.15
C ALA A 167 -8.60 -3.98 -10.55
N GLU A 168 -9.06 -2.80 -10.94
CA GLU A 168 -9.81 -2.59 -12.17
C GLU A 168 -8.97 -2.71 -13.44
N ASN A 169 -7.66 -2.48 -13.35
CA ASN A 169 -6.80 -2.52 -14.51
C ASN A 169 -6.34 -3.94 -14.83
N ASP A 170 -6.79 -4.49 -15.96
CA ASP A 170 -6.47 -5.85 -16.40
C ASP A 170 -4.97 -6.07 -16.61
N TRP A 171 -4.26 -5.08 -17.17
CA TRP A 171 -2.82 -5.19 -17.38
C TRP A 171 -2.06 -5.37 -16.07
N ILE A 172 -2.44 -4.65 -15.03
CA ILE A 172 -1.84 -4.80 -13.70
C ILE A 172 -2.29 -6.11 -13.05
N ARG A 173 -3.51 -6.53 -13.22
CA ARG A 173 -4.14 -7.65 -12.51
C ARG A 173 -3.79 -9.01 -13.11
N ARG A 174 -3.69 -9.13 -14.41
CA ARG A 174 -3.51 -10.42 -15.09
C ARG A 174 -2.05 -10.73 -15.35
N ARG A 175 -1.71 -12.02 -15.41
CA ARG A 175 -0.45 -12.51 -15.94
C ARG A 175 -0.29 -12.05 -17.39
N GLN A 176 0.89 -11.57 -17.75
CA GLN A 176 1.23 -11.16 -19.11
C GLN A 176 2.38 -12.02 -19.62
N VAL A 177 2.20 -12.55 -20.81
CA VAL A 177 3.21 -13.35 -21.51
C VAL A 177 3.45 -12.75 -22.90
N GLU A 178 4.66 -12.81 -23.36
CA GLU A 178 5.05 -12.51 -24.74
C GLU A 178 5.34 -13.82 -25.46
N GLU A 179 4.63 -14.06 -26.56
CA GLU A 179 4.93 -15.18 -27.45
C GLU A 179 6.05 -14.78 -28.39
N ARG A 180 7.15 -15.53 -28.36
CA ARG A 180 8.24 -15.42 -29.33
C ARG A 180 8.29 -16.66 -30.17
N VAL A 181 8.46 -16.46 -31.46
CA VAL A 181 8.69 -17.55 -32.43
C VAL A 181 10.17 -17.51 -32.77
N ASP A 182 10.88 -18.59 -32.52
CA ASP A 182 12.29 -18.69 -32.89
C ASP A 182 12.46 -18.91 -34.42
N SER A 183 13.70 -18.93 -34.90
CA SER A 183 14.03 -19.13 -36.33
C SER A 183 13.61 -20.52 -36.88
N GLU A 184 13.26 -21.45 -35.99
CA GLU A 184 12.78 -22.81 -36.33
C GLU A 184 11.26 -22.91 -36.29
N GLY A 185 10.55 -21.79 -36.04
CA GLY A 185 9.08 -21.74 -35.94
C GLY A 185 8.51 -22.26 -34.62
N LYS A 186 9.34 -22.51 -33.61
CA LYS A 186 8.92 -22.95 -32.30
C LYS A 186 8.45 -21.77 -31.46
N LYS A 187 7.23 -21.86 -30.97
CA LYS A 187 6.67 -20.86 -30.08
C LYS A 187 7.23 -21.03 -28.67
N THR A 188 7.82 -19.96 -28.12
CA THR A 188 8.24 -19.85 -26.73
C THR A 188 7.47 -18.72 -26.07
N GLU A 189 6.90 -19.00 -24.88
CA GLU A 189 6.25 -17.98 -24.06
C GLU A 189 7.26 -17.46 -23.04
N THR A 190 7.47 -16.15 -23.06
CA THR A 190 8.27 -15.48 -22.03
C THR A 190 7.35 -14.70 -21.11
N GLU A 191 7.40 -14.99 -19.82
CA GLU A 191 6.60 -14.27 -18.83
C GLU A 191 7.14 -12.84 -18.67
N ILE A 192 6.36 -11.85 -19.12
CA ILE A 192 6.68 -10.43 -18.93
C ILE A 192 6.27 -9.98 -17.54
N LYS A 193 5.19 -10.55 -16.99
CA LYS A 193 4.60 -10.15 -15.74
C LYS A 193 3.87 -11.33 -15.08
N PRO A 194 4.17 -11.63 -13.81
CA PRO A 194 3.55 -12.73 -13.08
C PRO A 194 2.04 -12.50 -12.87
N ALA A 195 1.35 -13.57 -12.58
CA ALA A 195 -0.05 -13.50 -12.16
C ALA A 195 -0.18 -12.58 -10.94
N TYR A 196 -1.29 -11.90 -10.87
CA TYR A 196 -1.45 -10.80 -9.98
C TYR A 196 -1.91 -11.16 -8.57
N ASN A 197 -1.44 -10.45 -7.66
CA ASN A 197 -1.47 -10.83 -6.25
C ASN A 197 -2.15 -9.86 -5.27
N TYR A 198 -3.03 -8.89 -5.67
CA TYR A 198 -3.81 -8.11 -4.69
C TYR A 198 -4.81 -8.98 -3.90
N GLY A 199 -4.57 -10.30 -3.85
CA GLY A 199 -5.43 -11.27 -3.23
C GLY A 199 -6.69 -11.60 -4.04
N ILE A 200 -6.79 -11.10 -5.28
CA ILE A 200 -7.84 -11.43 -6.23
C ILE A 200 -7.33 -12.61 -7.03
N GLU A 201 -7.75 -13.82 -6.65
CA GLU A 201 -7.23 -15.06 -7.22
C GLU A 201 -7.85 -15.42 -8.55
N ASP A 202 -9.09 -15.01 -8.77
CA ASP A 202 -9.81 -15.24 -10.01
C ASP A 202 -9.41 -14.18 -11.04
N PRO A 203 -8.83 -14.56 -12.21
CA PRO A 203 -8.40 -13.62 -13.23
C PRO A 203 -9.54 -12.85 -13.88
N ASP A 204 -10.77 -13.33 -13.77
CA ASP A 204 -11.96 -12.68 -14.34
C ASP A 204 -12.63 -11.70 -13.37
N LYS A 205 -12.25 -11.73 -12.10
CA LYS A 205 -12.73 -10.79 -11.09
C LYS A 205 -11.82 -9.58 -10.97
N THR A 206 -12.42 -8.40 -10.80
CA THR A 206 -11.74 -7.13 -10.54
C THR A 206 -11.74 -6.74 -9.06
N SER A 207 -12.41 -7.54 -8.22
CA SER A 207 -12.57 -7.24 -6.81
C SER A 207 -12.57 -8.51 -5.95
N LYS A 208 -12.22 -8.33 -4.69
CA LYS A 208 -12.30 -9.33 -3.64
C LYS A 208 -13.03 -8.73 -2.45
N TYR A 209 -13.88 -9.52 -1.81
CA TYR A 209 -14.67 -9.14 -0.63
C TYR A 209 -14.42 -10.10 0.52
N GLU A 210 -14.24 -9.54 1.71
CA GLU A 210 -14.08 -10.30 2.94
C GLU A 210 -14.99 -9.69 4.02
N GLY A 211 -15.96 -10.46 4.48
CA GLY A 211 -16.82 -10.10 5.60
C GLY A 211 -16.25 -10.63 6.91
N GLY A 212 -16.34 -9.87 7.99
CA GLY A 212 -15.73 -10.29 9.23
C GLY A 212 -16.02 -9.38 10.40
N SER A 213 -15.09 -9.36 11.34
CA SER A 213 -15.10 -8.47 12.50
C SER A 213 -13.80 -7.71 12.61
N SER A 214 -13.84 -6.51 13.15
CA SER A 214 -12.64 -5.71 13.36
C SER A 214 -12.58 -5.08 14.74
N ILE A 215 -11.37 -4.83 15.21
CA ILE A 215 -11.07 -4.03 16.39
C ILE A 215 -10.02 -2.99 16.04
N GLN A 216 -10.23 -1.76 16.51
CA GLN A 216 -9.23 -0.71 16.43
C GLN A 216 -9.06 -0.06 17.80
N ILE A 217 -7.83 0.16 18.18
CA ILE A 217 -7.45 0.80 19.44
C ILE A 217 -6.55 1.98 19.09
N ASP A 218 -7.00 3.17 19.44
CA ASP A 218 -6.26 4.42 19.25
C ASP A 218 -5.86 5.00 20.60
N PHE A 219 -4.62 5.46 20.67
CA PHE A 219 -4.11 6.21 21.81
C PHE A 219 -3.32 7.41 21.28
N ASP A 220 -3.65 8.61 21.79
CA ASP A 220 -2.98 9.85 21.41
C ASP A 220 -2.79 10.71 22.65
N ARG A 221 -1.56 10.83 23.12
CA ARG A 221 -1.25 11.60 24.32
C ARG A 221 -0.02 12.47 24.16
N THR A 222 -0.17 13.69 24.66
CA THR A 222 0.94 14.62 24.81
C THR A 222 1.45 14.60 26.26
N PHE A 223 2.76 14.52 26.44
CA PHE A 223 3.45 14.43 27.71
C PHE A 223 4.26 15.68 27.97
N GLY A 224 4.44 15.96 29.28
CA GLY A 224 5.20 17.12 29.76
C GLY A 224 4.40 18.41 29.80
N LYS A 225 4.81 19.37 30.65
CA LYS A 225 4.13 20.66 30.79
C LYS A 225 4.21 21.52 29.53
N THR A 226 5.26 21.36 28.73
CA THR A 226 5.50 22.06 27.47
C THR A 226 5.00 21.33 26.26
N GLY A 227 4.44 20.11 26.42
CA GLY A 227 4.03 19.27 25.33
C GLY A 227 5.21 18.80 24.45
N PHE A 228 6.37 18.58 25.06
CA PHE A 228 7.59 18.23 24.32
C PHE A 228 7.54 16.87 23.66
N LEU A 229 6.70 15.96 24.14
CA LEU A 229 6.57 14.61 23.64
C LEU A 229 5.09 14.30 23.36
N ARG A 230 4.78 13.87 22.12
CA ARG A 230 3.47 13.33 21.77
C ARG A 230 3.64 11.92 21.24
N TYR A 231 2.93 10.99 21.84
CA TYR A 231 2.89 9.61 21.37
C TYR A 231 1.50 9.27 20.87
N ARG A 232 1.46 8.75 19.63
CA ARG A 232 0.25 8.27 18.98
C ARG A 232 0.47 6.82 18.57
N THR A 233 -0.51 5.98 18.84
CA THR A 233 -0.51 4.60 18.36
C THR A 233 -1.90 4.19 17.92
N THR A 234 -1.96 3.46 16.81
CA THR A 234 -3.17 2.82 16.31
C THR A 234 -2.87 1.35 16.10
N LEU A 235 -3.62 0.50 16.77
CA LEU A 235 -3.64 -0.94 16.55
C LEU A 235 -4.97 -1.31 15.90
N TYR A 236 -4.92 -1.88 14.71
CA TYR A 236 -6.08 -2.37 13.98
C TYR A 236 -5.92 -3.87 13.73
N SER A 237 -7.00 -4.63 13.90
CA SER A 237 -7.07 -6.03 13.49
C SER A 237 -8.42 -6.34 12.86
N PHE A 238 -8.39 -7.08 11.76
CA PHE A 238 -9.56 -7.59 11.06
C PHE A 238 -9.46 -9.10 10.93
N TYR A 239 -10.53 -9.79 11.24
CA TYR A 239 -10.67 -11.24 11.02
C TYR A 239 -11.83 -11.51 10.06
N GLY A 240 -11.48 -11.94 8.83
CA GLY A 240 -12.43 -12.26 7.77
C GLY A 240 -12.93 -13.69 7.92
N TRP A 241 -14.17 -13.89 8.36
CA TRP A 241 -14.77 -15.22 8.51
C TRP A 241 -15.74 -15.57 7.37
N ILE A 242 -16.11 -14.58 6.54
CA ILE A 242 -16.77 -14.75 5.24
C ILE A 242 -15.83 -14.21 4.17
N THR A 243 -15.47 -15.03 3.20
CA THR A 243 -14.55 -14.62 2.13
C THR A 243 -14.91 -15.33 0.82
N ASP A 244 -14.70 -14.65 -0.29
CA ASP A 244 -14.77 -15.21 -1.64
C ASP A 244 -13.47 -15.88 -2.08
N ILE A 245 -12.43 -15.84 -1.24
CA ILE A 245 -11.20 -16.61 -1.42
C ILE A 245 -11.54 -18.10 -1.37
N GLY A 246 -10.98 -18.87 -2.31
CA GLY A 246 -11.17 -20.32 -2.35
C GLY A 246 -10.87 -21.00 -1.01
N GLN A 247 -11.74 -21.93 -0.64
CA GLN A 247 -11.63 -22.65 0.65
C GLN A 247 -10.99 -24.04 0.50
N LYS A 248 -10.61 -24.43 -0.71
CA LYS A 248 -9.94 -25.71 -1.01
C LYS A 248 -8.44 -25.62 -0.75
N ASN A 249 -7.80 -26.76 -0.58
CA ASN A 249 -6.33 -26.90 -0.43
C ASN A 249 -5.75 -26.11 0.74
N LYS A 250 -6.46 -26.07 1.88
CA LYS A 250 -5.95 -25.44 3.10
C LYS A 250 -4.96 -26.35 3.80
N ILE A 251 -3.78 -25.83 4.05
CA ILE A 251 -2.70 -26.47 4.77
C ILE A 251 -2.44 -25.68 6.05
N SER A 252 -2.64 -26.32 7.20
CA SER A 252 -2.51 -25.65 8.51
C SER A 252 -1.07 -25.52 8.97
N ASP A 253 -0.23 -26.51 8.63
CA ASP A 253 1.20 -26.42 8.91
C ASP A 253 1.87 -25.47 7.95
N TYR A 254 2.62 -24.52 8.50
CA TYR A 254 3.23 -23.46 7.68
C TYR A 254 4.38 -23.98 6.81
N THR A 255 5.14 -24.95 7.30
CA THR A 255 6.27 -25.52 6.57
C THR A 255 5.76 -26.33 5.37
N GLU A 256 4.74 -27.17 5.60
CA GLU A 256 4.07 -27.92 4.56
C GLU A 256 3.42 -26.99 3.52
N PHE A 257 2.73 -25.95 3.99
CA PHE A 257 2.15 -24.94 3.11
C PHE A 257 3.20 -24.27 2.23
N ARG A 258 4.33 -23.87 2.80
CA ARG A 258 5.41 -23.22 2.06
C ARG A 258 5.96 -24.12 0.96
N HIS A 259 6.23 -25.38 1.26
CA HIS A 259 6.66 -26.35 0.26
C HIS A 259 5.64 -26.54 -0.85
N ALA A 260 4.37 -26.75 -0.50
CA ALA A 260 3.30 -26.91 -1.47
C ALA A 260 3.12 -25.66 -2.34
N TYR A 261 3.27 -24.47 -1.75
CA TYR A 261 3.18 -23.21 -2.48
C TYR A 261 4.36 -23.02 -3.45
N GLU A 262 5.57 -23.33 -3.04
CA GLU A 262 6.77 -23.27 -3.89
C GLU A 262 6.67 -24.27 -5.07
N GLU A 263 6.14 -25.44 -4.85
CA GLU A 263 5.90 -26.44 -5.90
C GLU A 263 4.84 -25.94 -6.88
N TRP A 264 3.72 -25.44 -6.38
CA TRP A 264 2.67 -24.86 -7.21
C TRP A 264 3.19 -23.66 -8.00
N ASP A 265 4.02 -22.79 -7.37
CA ASP A 265 4.57 -21.61 -8.01
C ASP A 265 5.55 -21.92 -9.14
N LYS A 266 6.25 -23.06 -9.08
CA LYS A 266 7.16 -23.54 -10.14
C LYS A 266 6.43 -24.22 -11.32
N THR A 267 5.14 -24.53 -11.16
CA THR A 267 4.37 -25.22 -12.20
C THR A 267 4.06 -24.28 -13.37
N ALA A 268 4.36 -24.68 -14.58
CA ALA A 268 4.19 -23.84 -15.79
C ALA A 268 2.73 -23.44 -16.08
N ASN A 269 1.78 -24.35 -15.78
CA ASN A 269 0.34 -24.10 -15.96
C ASN A 269 -0.35 -24.03 -14.59
N LYS A 270 -0.16 -22.91 -13.90
CA LYS A 270 -0.74 -22.70 -12.57
C LYS A 270 -2.27 -22.62 -12.64
N ASP A 271 -2.97 -23.65 -12.20
CA ASP A 271 -4.41 -23.54 -11.93
C ASP A 271 -4.61 -22.91 -10.55
N ILE A 272 -5.34 -21.83 -10.53
CA ILE A 272 -5.69 -21.10 -9.28
C ILE A 272 -6.52 -21.97 -8.33
N LYS A 273 -7.23 -22.98 -8.86
CA LYS A 273 -8.01 -23.91 -8.06
C LYS A 273 -7.12 -24.82 -7.20
N ASP A 274 -5.92 -25.10 -7.68
CA ASP A 274 -4.95 -25.99 -7.00
C ASP A 274 -3.99 -25.21 -6.08
N LYS A 275 -4.09 -23.88 -6.06
CA LYS A 275 -3.25 -23.03 -5.22
C LYS A 275 -3.37 -23.42 -3.74
N PRO A 276 -2.26 -23.78 -3.07
CA PRO A 276 -2.26 -24.00 -1.63
C PRO A 276 -2.65 -22.72 -0.87
N ARG A 277 -3.37 -22.89 0.22
CA ARG A 277 -3.87 -21.76 1.03
C ARG A 277 -3.63 -22.01 2.50
N LEU A 278 -3.31 -20.96 3.22
CA LEU A 278 -3.34 -20.98 4.68
C LEU A 278 -4.79 -20.84 5.19
N PRO A 279 -5.08 -21.34 6.39
CA PRO A 279 -6.30 -21.00 7.09
C PRO A 279 -6.44 -19.47 7.22
N ILE A 280 -7.67 -19.02 7.46
CA ILE A 280 -7.95 -17.60 7.68
C ILE A 280 -7.12 -17.10 8.87
N HIS A 281 -6.37 -16.04 8.65
CA HIS A 281 -5.58 -15.36 9.68
C HIS A 281 -6.06 -13.91 9.81
N PRO A 282 -5.98 -13.31 11.01
CA PRO A 282 -6.28 -11.91 11.17
C PRO A 282 -5.29 -11.05 10.39
N ILE A 283 -5.80 -9.99 9.77
CA ILE A 283 -4.98 -8.88 9.30
C ILE A 283 -4.68 -8.02 10.52
N ALA A 284 -3.43 -7.62 10.72
CA ALA A 284 -3.05 -6.71 11.79
C ALA A 284 -2.22 -5.56 11.25
N ARG A 285 -2.51 -4.36 11.74
CA ARG A 285 -1.74 -3.14 11.45
C ARG A 285 -1.47 -2.40 12.75
N TRP A 286 -0.22 -2.14 13.02
CA TRP A 286 0.20 -1.39 14.18
C TRP A 286 1.05 -0.21 13.76
N GLU A 287 0.55 0.98 13.99
CA GLU A 287 1.19 2.24 13.63
C GLU A 287 1.56 2.99 14.89
N ASN A 288 2.78 3.50 14.94
CA ASN A 288 3.28 4.29 16.05
C ASN A 288 3.93 5.55 15.53
N THR A 289 3.68 6.66 16.20
CA THR A 289 4.32 7.93 15.91
C THR A 289 4.72 8.60 17.21
N LEU A 290 5.98 8.99 17.30
CA LEU A 290 6.55 9.71 18.42
C LEU A 290 7.07 11.06 17.93
N ASP A 291 6.37 12.12 18.31
CA ASP A 291 6.78 13.49 17.99
C ASP A 291 7.53 14.07 19.19
N ILE A 292 8.78 14.46 18.99
CA ILE A 292 9.67 15.03 20.00
C ILE A 292 9.98 16.47 19.60
N LYS A 293 9.56 17.43 20.42
CA LYS A 293 9.90 18.85 20.27
C LYS A 293 11.08 19.17 21.15
N ALA A 294 12.29 19.13 20.60
CA ALA A 294 13.51 19.43 21.34
C ALA A 294 13.60 20.92 21.68
N THR A 295 13.21 21.80 20.75
CA THR A 295 13.18 23.25 20.94
C THR A 295 11.99 23.86 20.19
N LYS A 296 11.84 25.21 20.27
CA LYS A 296 10.86 25.95 19.47
C LYS A 296 11.06 25.76 17.94
N TYR A 297 12.29 25.49 17.53
CA TYR A 297 12.69 25.41 16.11
C TYR A 297 13.07 24.00 15.65
N LEU A 298 13.23 23.05 16.57
CA LEU A 298 13.67 21.71 16.28
C LEU A 298 12.66 20.69 16.81
N SER A 299 12.11 19.89 15.88
CA SER A 299 11.27 18.75 16.20
C SER A 299 11.69 17.54 15.37
N THR A 300 11.52 16.36 15.94
CA THR A 300 11.78 15.07 15.30
C THR A 300 10.54 14.20 15.41
N THR A 301 10.17 13.56 14.33
CA THR A 301 9.09 12.57 14.29
C THR A 301 9.68 11.20 13.95
N LEU A 302 9.48 10.24 14.83
CA LEU A 302 9.79 8.83 14.60
C LEU A 302 8.50 8.09 14.29
N SER A 303 8.46 7.36 13.20
CA SER A 303 7.30 6.55 12.80
C SER A 303 7.72 5.10 12.63
N PHE A 304 6.91 4.20 13.17
CA PHE A 304 7.07 2.76 13.02
C PHE A 304 5.72 2.17 12.63
N GLN A 305 5.72 1.32 11.60
CA GLN A 305 4.53 0.63 11.14
C GLN A 305 4.84 -0.86 10.96
N LEU A 306 3.98 -1.70 11.51
CA LEU A 306 3.98 -3.14 11.29
C LEU A 306 2.67 -3.52 10.62
N TYR A 307 2.78 -4.26 9.53
CA TYR A 307 1.63 -4.79 8.80
C TYR A 307 1.77 -6.30 8.65
N TYR A 308 0.72 -7.01 9.01
CA TYR A 308 0.64 -8.46 8.89
C TYR A 308 -0.61 -8.85 8.11
N ASN A 309 -0.40 -9.50 6.97
CA ASN A 309 -1.48 -10.05 6.15
C ASN A 309 -0.98 -11.26 5.35
N ARG A 310 -1.18 -12.44 5.90
CA ARG A 310 -0.75 -13.70 5.25
C ARG A 310 -1.48 -14.02 3.94
N ALA A 311 -2.66 -13.45 3.71
CA ALA A 311 -3.36 -13.65 2.44
C ALA A 311 -2.68 -12.94 1.25
N GLN A 312 -1.89 -11.90 1.53
CA GLN A 312 -1.19 -11.12 0.51
C GLN A 312 0.29 -11.47 0.39
N ASN A 313 0.93 -11.84 1.49
CA ASN A 313 2.34 -12.21 1.53
C ASN A 313 2.51 -13.57 2.18
N VAL A 314 3.13 -14.48 1.44
CA VAL A 314 3.48 -15.83 1.93
C VAL A 314 4.65 -15.75 2.92
N ASP A 315 5.56 -14.82 2.70
CA ASP A 315 6.67 -14.57 3.60
C ASP A 315 6.25 -13.60 4.72
N VAL A 316 6.53 -14.00 5.95
CA VAL A 316 6.36 -13.13 7.11
C VAL A 316 7.41 -12.03 7.03
N GLN A 317 6.95 -10.82 6.83
CA GLN A 317 7.78 -9.64 6.96
C GLN A 317 7.76 -9.11 8.39
#